data_bdcff466ed12efc844c89ce9d421f451
#
_entry.id   bdcff466ed12efc844c89ce9d421f451
#
_cell.length_a   1.000
_cell.length_b   1.000
_cell.length_c   1.000
_cell.angle_alpha   90.00
_cell.angle_beta   90.00
_cell.angle_gamma   90.00
#
_symmetry.space_group_name_H-M   'P 1'
#
loop_
_entity.id
_entity.type
_entity.pdbx_description
1 polymer ?
#
loop_
_entity_poly.entity_id
_entity_poly.type
_entity_poly.pdbx_seq_one_letter_code
_entity_poly.pdbx_strand_id
1 'polypeptide(L)'
;MRFVLVHGWGFHAGLWDEFISHLPDADIARVDLGFIKCGPGGVSDWPEDSIAIGHSLGLLWLLKQGGRFRALVSIQGFDCFACHIPKSRVLGMQRSLKKDAEATLRAFWQACGTEPFAPKDALNVEALGAGLDWLASWDASAEKAALTCPTLALASRDDRIVPPSMSETIWNGDVIWSEVGGHALPLARPDWCASQVIDFTHAIRP
;
A
#
# COMPACT_ATOMS: atom_id res chain seq x y z
N MET A 1 16.12 10.69 9.80
CA MET A 1 15.03 9.72 9.95
C MET A 1 15.05 8.86 8.70
N ARG A 2 14.75 7.56 8.80
CA ARG A 2 14.83 6.65 7.67
C ARG A 2 13.46 6.02 7.41
N PHE A 3 13.01 6.06 6.16
CA PHE A 3 11.75 5.48 5.73
C PHE A 3 11.96 4.41 4.68
N VAL A 4 11.12 3.37 4.69
CA VAL A 4 10.95 2.42 3.59
C VAL A 4 9.50 2.43 3.13
N LEU A 5 9.28 2.67 1.83
CA LEU A 5 7.98 2.90 1.24
C LEU A 5 7.66 1.78 0.25
N VAL A 6 6.53 1.08 0.44
CA VAL A 6 6.10 -0.03 -0.42
C VAL A 6 4.72 0.26 -1.00
N HIS A 7 4.63 0.32 -2.32
CA HIS A 7 3.37 0.61 -3.05
C HIS A 7 2.44 -0.61 -3.11
N GLY A 8 1.16 -0.37 -3.47
CA GLY A 8 0.15 -1.40 -3.66
C GLY A 8 0.16 -2.02 -5.06
N TRP A 9 -0.75 -2.99 -5.26
CA TRP A 9 -0.95 -3.64 -6.56
C TRP A 9 -1.34 -2.62 -7.64
N GLY A 10 -0.82 -2.81 -8.84
CA GLY A 10 -1.12 -1.95 -9.99
C GLY A 10 -0.44 -0.57 -9.98
N PHE A 11 0.50 -0.34 -9.06
CA PHE A 11 1.32 0.87 -8.98
C PHE A 11 2.81 0.53 -9.12
N HIS A 12 3.68 1.54 -9.09
CA HIS A 12 5.13 1.47 -9.00
C HIS A 12 5.64 2.44 -7.93
N ALA A 13 6.93 2.46 -7.66
CA ALA A 13 7.55 3.28 -6.61
C ALA A 13 7.31 4.80 -6.76
N GLY A 14 6.96 5.29 -7.95
CA GLY A 14 6.56 6.69 -8.20
C GLY A 14 5.23 7.10 -7.55
N LEU A 15 4.45 6.14 -7.01
CA LEU A 15 3.29 6.45 -6.15
C LEU A 15 3.65 7.43 -5.03
N TRP A 16 4.90 7.41 -4.60
CA TRP A 16 5.39 8.13 -3.44
C TRP A 16 6.00 9.50 -3.73
N ASP A 17 6.11 9.92 -5.01
CA ASP A 17 6.85 11.13 -5.38
C ASP A 17 6.32 12.38 -4.67
N GLU A 18 5.02 12.65 -4.77
CA GLU A 18 4.41 13.80 -4.11
C GLU A 18 4.40 13.66 -2.58
N PHE A 19 4.13 12.47 -2.06
CA PHE A 19 4.19 12.21 -0.62
C PHE A 19 5.59 12.53 -0.05
N ILE A 20 6.66 12.10 -0.74
CA ILE A 20 8.04 12.35 -0.34
C ILE A 20 8.36 13.84 -0.33
N SER A 21 7.82 14.62 -1.29
CA SER A 21 8.06 16.06 -1.35
C SER A 21 7.55 16.83 -0.12
N HIS A 22 6.61 16.24 0.62
CA HIS A 22 6.07 16.80 1.87
C HIS A 22 6.78 16.27 3.13
N LEU A 23 7.70 15.30 3.01
CA LEU A 23 8.49 14.85 4.16
C LEU A 23 9.68 15.80 4.40
N PRO A 24 10.13 15.95 5.66
CA PRO A 24 11.38 16.63 5.96
C PRO A 24 12.55 15.86 5.34
N ASP A 25 13.73 16.49 5.26
CA ASP A 25 14.95 15.81 4.79
C ASP A 25 15.16 14.49 5.54
N ALA A 26 15.04 13.39 4.82
CA ALA A 26 15.03 12.03 5.33
C ALA A 26 15.71 11.07 4.36
N ASP A 27 16.27 10.02 4.90
CA ASP A 27 16.77 8.88 4.12
C ASP A 27 15.58 8.01 3.69
N ILE A 28 15.31 7.91 2.38
CA ILE A 28 14.13 7.27 1.83
C ILE A 28 14.51 6.13 0.91
N ALA A 29 14.12 4.91 1.29
CA ALA A 29 14.15 3.73 0.46
C ALA A 29 12.76 3.47 -0.14
N ARG A 30 12.68 3.18 -1.43
CA ARG A 30 11.46 2.76 -2.11
C ARG A 30 11.61 1.31 -2.53
N VAL A 31 10.64 0.49 -2.21
CA VAL A 31 10.56 -0.89 -2.72
C VAL A 31 9.60 -0.90 -3.89
N ASP A 32 10.04 -1.42 -5.03
CA ASP A 32 9.19 -1.62 -6.20
C ASP A 32 8.86 -3.10 -6.36
N LEU A 33 7.57 -3.42 -6.37
CA LEU A 33 7.07 -4.79 -6.49
C LEU A 33 7.02 -5.30 -7.94
N GLY A 34 7.48 -4.47 -8.88
CA GLY A 34 7.67 -4.85 -10.28
C GLY A 34 6.40 -4.98 -11.11
N PHE A 35 5.26 -4.45 -10.66
CA PHE A 35 3.99 -4.52 -11.40
C PHE A 35 3.98 -3.68 -12.67
N ILE A 36 4.77 -2.62 -12.68
CA ILE A 36 4.88 -1.66 -13.78
C ILE A 36 6.38 -1.40 -14.03
N LYS A 37 6.81 -1.51 -15.28
CA LYS A 37 8.22 -1.46 -15.67
C LYS A 37 8.78 -0.05 -15.85
N CYS A 38 7.94 0.99 -15.74
CA CYS A 38 8.37 2.38 -15.76
C CYS A 38 8.31 2.96 -14.33
N GLY A 39 9.13 3.93 -14.05
CA GLY A 39 9.19 4.60 -12.75
C GLY A 39 10.58 4.56 -12.13
N PRO A 40 10.74 5.20 -10.97
CA PRO A 40 12.01 5.14 -10.26
C PRO A 40 12.29 3.70 -9.82
N GLY A 41 13.53 3.28 -9.92
CA GLY A 41 13.97 1.97 -9.42
C GLY A 41 13.74 1.85 -7.91
N GLY A 42 13.59 0.60 -7.45
CA GLY A 42 13.43 0.28 -6.04
C GLY A 42 14.68 -0.37 -5.44
N VAL A 43 14.73 -0.44 -4.11
CA VAL A 43 15.70 -1.22 -3.36
C VAL A 43 15.12 -2.58 -2.96
N SER A 44 15.98 -3.56 -2.75
CA SER A 44 15.59 -4.91 -2.27
C SER A 44 15.86 -5.11 -0.79
N ASP A 45 16.55 -4.16 -0.14
CA ASP A 45 16.96 -4.25 1.25
C ASP A 45 16.91 -2.87 1.91
N TRP A 46 16.65 -2.84 3.22
CA TRP A 46 16.58 -1.64 4.04
C TRP A 46 16.97 -1.94 5.49
N PRO A 47 17.49 -0.95 6.24
CA PRO A 47 17.86 -1.14 7.64
C PRO A 47 16.65 -1.43 8.55
N GLU A 48 16.84 -2.30 9.53
CA GLU A 48 15.81 -2.71 10.50
C GLU A 48 15.25 -1.56 11.37
N ASP A 49 16.00 -0.47 11.52
CA ASP A 49 15.55 0.73 12.26
C ASP A 49 14.70 1.69 11.43
N SER A 50 14.29 1.28 10.22
CA SER A 50 13.43 2.09 9.34
C SER A 50 12.00 2.16 9.84
N ILE A 51 11.34 3.29 9.55
CA ILE A 51 9.88 3.41 9.62
C ILE A 51 9.32 2.88 8.30
N ALA A 52 8.61 1.76 8.36
CA ALA A 52 8.03 1.15 7.16
C ALA A 52 6.64 1.72 6.88
N ILE A 53 6.39 2.09 5.62
CA ILE A 53 5.09 2.61 5.16
C ILE A 53 4.60 1.73 4.01
N GLY A 54 3.49 1.04 4.23
CA GLY A 54 2.88 0.17 3.22
C GLY A 54 1.54 0.73 2.75
N HIS A 55 1.40 0.90 1.43
CA HIS A 55 0.12 1.21 0.80
C HIS A 55 -0.55 -0.07 0.33
N SER A 56 -1.79 -0.32 0.75
CA SER A 56 -2.60 -1.45 0.25
C SER A 56 -1.86 -2.80 0.37
N LEU A 57 -1.68 -3.53 -0.73
CA LEU A 57 -0.87 -4.76 -0.79
C LEU A 57 0.56 -4.57 -0.25
N GLY A 58 1.11 -3.37 -0.34
CA GLY A 58 2.44 -3.07 0.19
C GLY A 58 2.57 -3.30 1.69
N LEU A 59 1.49 -3.07 2.46
CA LEU A 59 1.47 -3.43 3.89
C LEU A 59 1.51 -4.95 4.09
N LEU A 60 0.65 -5.68 3.38
CA LEU A 60 0.62 -7.15 3.44
C LEU A 60 2.00 -7.74 3.06
N TRP A 61 2.63 -7.17 2.03
CA TRP A 61 3.97 -7.56 1.60
C TRP A 61 5.00 -7.32 2.71
N LEU A 62 5.02 -6.13 3.34
CA LEU A 62 5.92 -5.80 4.46
C LEU A 62 5.77 -6.78 5.63
N LEU A 63 4.54 -7.08 6.02
CA LEU A 63 4.27 -8.04 7.10
C LEU A 63 4.82 -9.43 6.77
N LYS A 64 4.66 -9.90 5.52
CA LYS A 64 5.16 -11.21 5.07
C LYS A 64 6.68 -11.28 4.93
N GLN A 65 7.39 -10.14 4.87
CA GLN A 65 8.87 -10.15 4.92
C GLN A 65 9.41 -10.48 6.34
N GLY A 66 8.56 -10.42 7.38
CA GLY A 66 8.97 -10.68 8.76
C GLY A 66 9.98 -9.68 9.30
N GLY A 67 10.10 -8.52 8.68
CA GLY A 67 11.09 -7.50 9.01
C GLY A 67 10.85 -6.87 10.39
N ARG A 68 11.95 -6.45 11.03
CA ARG A 68 11.87 -5.58 12.20
C ARG A 68 11.80 -4.14 11.72
N PHE A 69 10.85 -3.41 12.26
CA PHE A 69 10.66 -1.99 11.96
C PHE A 69 10.74 -1.19 13.25
N ARG A 70 11.26 0.02 13.17
CA ARG A 70 11.15 1.00 14.26
C ARG A 70 9.68 1.38 14.50
N ALA A 71 8.91 1.50 13.41
CA ALA A 71 7.47 1.72 13.41
C ALA A 71 6.87 1.27 12.07
N LEU A 72 5.58 0.99 12.04
CA LEU A 72 4.86 0.58 10.83
C LEU A 72 3.69 1.53 10.57
N VAL A 73 3.61 2.04 9.36
CA VAL A 73 2.50 2.87 8.88
C VAL A 73 1.73 2.13 7.79
N SER A 74 0.44 2.03 7.96
CA SER A 74 -0.50 1.53 6.96
C SER A 74 -1.21 2.70 6.30
N ILE A 75 -1.19 2.77 4.97
CA ILE A 75 -2.05 3.66 4.21
C ILE A 75 -2.97 2.81 3.35
N GLN A 76 -4.26 2.73 3.68
CA GLN A 76 -5.24 1.84 3.01
C GLN A 76 -4.81 0.37 2.99
N GLY A 77 -3.96 -0.04 3.96
CA GLY A 77 -3.36 -1.37 4.01
C GLY A 77 -4.20 -2.38 4.79
N PHE A 78 -3.85 -3.64 4.63
CA PHE A 78 -4.51 -4.78 5.26
C PHE A 78 -3.51 -5.90 5.54
N ASP A 79 -3.88 -6.79 6.46
CA ASP A 79 -3.11 -7.99 6.82
C ASP A 79 -3.59 -9.26 6.07
N CYS A 80 -4.87 -9.29 5.66
CA CYS A 80 -5.45 -10.37 4.87
C CYS A 80 -6.58 -9.82 3.98
N PHE A 81 -6.37 -9.73 2.66
CA PHE A 81 -7.40 -9.23 1.75
C PHE A 81 -8.57 -10.21 1.61
N ALA A 82 -8.26 -11.48 1.37
CA ALA A 82 -9.26 -12.53 1.13
C ALA A 82 -10.07 -12.91 2.39
N CYS A 83 -9.67 -12.44 3.58
CA CYS A 83 -10.41 -12.61 4.82
C CYS A 83 -11.64 -11.67 4.89
N HIS A 84 -11.59 -10.55 4.18
CA HIS A 84 -12.62 -9.51 4.19
C HIS A 84 -13.34 -9.37 2.84
N ILE A 85 -12.64 -9.62 1.74
CA ILE A 85 -13.16 -9.48 0.38
C ILE A 85 -13.32 -10.87 -0.24
N PRO A 86 -14.48 -11.21 -0.82
CA PRO A 86 -14.69 -12.52 -1.42
C PRO A 86 -13.62 -12.87 -2.46
N LYS A 87 -12.98 -14.03 -2.31
CA LYS A 87 -11.94 -14.52 -3.25
C LYS A 87 -12.39 -14.49 -4.71
N SER A 88 -13.69 -14.64 -4.98
CA SER A 88 -14.26 -14.55 -6.32
C SER A 88 -13.97 -13.23 -7.03
N ARG A 89 -13.83 -12.11 -6.27
CA ARG A 89 -13.43 -10.81 -6.84
C ARG A 89 -12.00 -10.86 -7.36
N VAL A 90 -11.07 -11.38 -6.57
CA VAL A 90 -9.66 -11.51 -6.98
C VAL A 90 -9.53 -12.47 -8.17
N LEU A 91 -10.21 -13.62 -8.11
CA LEU A 91 -10.25 -14.58 -9.23
C LEU A 91 -10.89 -13.97 -10.50
N GLY A 92 -11.86 -13.09 -10.34
CA GLY A 92 -12.44 -12.29 -11.43
C GLY A 92 -11.38 -11.37 -12.06
N MET A 93 -10.63 -10.64 -11.25
CA MET A 93 -9.54 -9.78 -11.71
C MET A 93 -8.44 -10.57 -12.43
N GLN A 94 -8.06 -11.75 -11.93
CA GLN A 94 -7.07 -12.62 -12.59
C GLN A 94 -7.52 -13.04 -14.00
N ARG A 95 -8.80 -13.41 -14.15
CA ARG A 95 -9.35 -13.74 -15.49
C ARG A 95 -9.35 -12.52 -16.41
N SER A 96 -9.76 -11.36 -15.89
CA SER A 96 -9.76 -10.11 -16.65
C SER A 96 -8.34 -9.69 -17.04
N LEU A 97 -7.37 -9.79 -16.15
CA LEU A 97 -5.96 -9.48 -16.40
C LEU A 97 -5.37 -10.34 -17.54
N LYS A 98 -5.68 -11.64 -17.54
CA LYS A 98 -5.26 -12.56 -18.61
C LYS A 98 -5.90 -12.24 -19.95
N LYS A 99 -7.13 -11.72 -19.95
CA LYS A 99 -7.88 -11.38 -21.17
C LYS A 99 -7.44 -10.02 -21.73
N ASP A 100 -7.36 -9.01 -20.88
CA ASP A 100 -7.00 -7.64 -21.24
C ASP A 100 -6.42 -6.91 -20.01
N ALA A 101 -5.10 -6.88 -19.95
CA ALA A 101 -4.40 -6.26 -18.81
C ALA A 101 -4.61 -4.75 -18.77
N GLU A 102 -4.63 -4.07 -19.92
CA GLU A 102 -4.84 -2.63 -19.99
C GLU A 102 -6.23 -2.22 -19.46
N ALA A 103 -7.27 -2.85 -19.98
CA ALA A 103 -8.64 -2.57 -19.54
C ALA A 103 -8.81 -2.90 -18.04
N THR A 104 -8.18 -3.97 -17.53
CA THR A 104 -8.22 -4.35 -16.13
C THR A 104 -7.57 -3.30 -15.25
N LEU A 105 -6.39 -2.81 -15.61
CA LEU A 105 -5.68 -1.78 -14.83
C LEU A 105 -6.41 -0.44 -14.89
N ARG A 106 -6.94 -0.03 -16.04
CA ARG A 106 -7.75 1.19 -16.17
C ARG A 106 -8.96 1.16 -15.25
N ALA A 107 -9.70 0.04 -15.22
CA ALA A 107 -10.84 -0.13 -14.33
C ALA A 107 -10.43 -0.12 -12.85
N PHE A 108 -9.28 -0.71 -12.51
CA PHE A 108 -8.73 -0.68 -11.16
C PHE A 108 -8.36 0.74 -10.73
N TRP A 109 -7.59 1.48 -11.54
CA TRP A 109 -7.21 2.87 -11.21
C TRP A 109 -8.43 3.78 -11.07
N GLN A 110 -9.43 3.63 -11.94
CA GLN A 110 -10.70 4.35 -11.81
C GLN A 110 -11.40 4.00 -10.48
N ALA A 111 -11.40 2.73 -10.07
CA ALA A 111 -11.95 2.32 -8.77
C ALA A 111 -11.13 2.86 -7.58
N CYS A 112 -9.81 3.04 -7.75
CA CYS A 112 -8.93 3.69 -6.77
C CYS A 112 -9.16 5.20 -6.66
N GLY A 113 -9.89 5.82 -7.61
CA GLY A 113 -10.11 7.27 -7.64
C GLY A 113 -8.97 8.04 -8.30
N THR A 114 -8.20 7.40 -9.21
CA THR A 114 -7.08 8.03 -9.92
C THR A 114 -7.18 7.84 -11.44
N GLU A 115 -6.51 8.72 -12.18
CA GLU A 115 -6.28 8.55 -13.62
C GLU A 115 -5.37 7.35 -13.90
N PRO A 116 -5.26 6.88 -15.17
CA PRO A 116 -4.34 5.84 -15.55
C PRO A 116 -2.90 6.17 -15.12
N PHE A 117 -2.32 5.29 -14.30
CA PHE A 117 -1.04 5.53 -13.64
C PHE A 117 0.18 5.18 -14.51
N ALA A 118 -0.03 4.35 -15.53
CA ALA A 118 1.05 3.94 -16.42
C ALA A 118 0.52 3.60 -17.84
N PRO A 119 1.37 3.71 -18.88
CA PRO A 119 1.02 3.26 -20.23
C PRO A 119 0.99 1.74 -20.32
N LYS A 120 0.28 1.22 -21.32
CA LYS A 120 0.04 -0.22 -21.53
C LYS A 120 1.33 -1.04 -21.64
N ASP A 121 2.29 -0.56 -22.38
CA ASP A 121 3.57 -1.23 -22.66
C ASP A 121 4.48 -1.34 -21.43
N ALA A 122 4.19 -0.57 -20.38
CA ALA A 122 4.88 -0.68 -19.10
C ALA A 122 4.30 -1.76 -18.18
N LEU A 123 3.15 -2.35 -18.48
CA LEU A 123 2.51 -3.34 -17.60
C LEU A 123 3.31 -4.65 -17.56
N ASN A 124 3.60 -5.13 -16.36
CA ASN A 124 4.19 -6.44 -16.13
C ASN A 124 3.10 -7.45 -15.74
N VAL A 125 2.51 -8.09 -16.73
CA VAL A 125 1.35 -8.99 -16.54
C VAL A 125 1.67 -10.17 -15.62
N GLU A 126 2.90 -10.70 -15.67
CA GLU A 126 3.34 -11.78 -14.80
C GLU A 126 3.39 -11.34 -13.33
N ALA A 127 4.06 -10.23 -13.03
CA ALA A 127 4.13 -9.69 -11.68
C ALA A 127 2.75 -9.26 -11.16
N LEU A 128 1.91 -8.64 -12.01
CA LEU A 128 0.53 -8.31 -11.68
C LEU A 128 -0.29 -9.56 -11.32
N GLY A 129 -0.08 -10.66 -12.06
CA GLY A 129 -0.69 -11.96 -11.75
C GLY A 129 -0.25 -12.49 -10.39
N ALA A 130 1.06 -12.49 -10.11
CA ALA A 130 1.61 -12.89 -8.82
C ALA A 130 1.06 -12.05 -7.66
N GLY A 131 0.93 -10.73 -7.83
CA GLY A 131 0.32 -9.86 -6.82
C GLY A 131 -1.15 -10.20 -6.53
N LEU A 132 -1.93 -10.60 -7.55
CA LEU A 132 -3.30 -11.10 -7.34
C LEU A 132 -3.31 -12.47 -6.63
N ASP A 133 -2.31 -13.33 -6.86
CA ASP A 133 -2.17 -14.58 -6.11
C ASP A 133 -1.88 -14.30 -4.63
N TRP A 134 -1.05 -13.30 -4.31
CA TRP A 134 -0.81 -12.86 -2.93
C TRP A 134 -2.10 -12.36 -2.29
N LEU A 135 -2.89 -11.52 -2.97
CA LEU A 135 -4.19 -11.03 -2.46
C LEU A 135 -5.19 -12.16 -2.20
N ALA A 136 -5.13 -13.24 -2.99
CA ALA A 136 -6.04 -14.39 -2.86
C ALA A 136 -5.64 -15.37 -1.76
N SER A 137 -4.35 -15.41 -1.37
CA SER A 137 -3.79 -16.50 -0.56
C SER A 137 -3.03 -16.07 0.68
N TRP A 138 -2.46 -14.86 0.72
CA TRP A 138 -1.69 -14.43 1.88
C TRP A 138 -2.57 -13.95 3.02
N ASP A 139 -2.22 -14.44 4.21
CA ASP A 139 -2.75 -14.01 5.49
C ASP A 139 -1.54 -13.67 6.39
N ALA A 140 -1.45 -12.44 6.81
CA ALA A 140 -0.42 -11.91 7.70
C ALA A 140 -1.01 -11.43 9.03
N SER A 141 -2.19 -11.94 9.43
CA SER A 141 -2.85 -11.57 10.68
C SER A 141 -2.00 -11.94 11.90
N ALA A 142 -1.29 -13.09 11.83
CA ALA A 142 -0.38 -13.52 12.89
C ALA A 142 0.86 -12.62 12.99
N GLU A 143 1.46 -12.26 11.85
CA GLU A 143 2.61 -11.36 11.78
C GLU A 143 2.23 -9.96 12.30
N LYS A 144 1.05 -9.46 11.92
CA LYS A 144 0.53 -8.19 12.45
C LYS A 144 0.30 -8.25 13.96
N ALA A 145 -0.31 -9.33 14.47
CA ALA A 145 -0.55 -9.51 15.90
C ALA A 145 0.74 -9.61 16.73
N ALA A 146 1.84 -10.06 16.11
CA ALA A 146 3.15 -10.17 16.74
C ALA A 146 3.96 -8.86 16.71
N LEU A 147 3.46 -7.79 16.09
CA LEU A 147 4.15 -6.51 16.06
C LEU A 147 4.30 -5.94 17.48
N THR A 148 5.53 -5.52 17.80
CA THR A 148 5.87 -4.85 19.06
C THR A 148 6.23 -3.38 18.86
N CYS A 149 6.35 -2.93 17.62
CA CYS A 149 6.62 -1.53 17.30
C CYS A 149 5.34 -0.69 17.26
N PRO A 150 5.44 0.64 17.45
CA PRO A 150 4.32 1.55 17.23
C PRO A 150 3.74 1.42 15.82
N THR A 151 2.42 1.54 15.70
CA THR A 151 1.71 1.46 14.42
C THR A 151 0.82 2.69 14.20
N LEU A 152 0.67 3.09 12.93
CA LEU A 152 -0.26 4.12 12.48
C LEU A 152 -1.09 3.57 11.32
N ALA A 153 -2.41 3.73 11.38
CA ALA A 153 -3.29 3.38 10.27
C ALA A 153 -3.99 4.62 9.72
N LEU A 154 -3.81 4.88 8.43
CA LEU A 154 -4.46 5.95 7.66
C LEU A 154 -5.41 5.33 6.65
N ALA A 155 -6.64 5.81 6.59
CA ALA A 155 -7.64 5.35 5.62
C ALA A 155 -8.56 6.46 5.13
N SER A 156 -9.27 6.23 4.03
CA SER A 156 -10.26 7.14 3.47
C SER A 156 -11.66 6.56 3.57
N ARG A 157 -12.63 7.40 3.91
CA ARG A 157 -14.04 7.02 4.04
C ARG A 157 -14.67 6.62 2.70
N ASP A 158 -14.16 7.11 1.59
CA ASP A 158 -14.65 6.86 0.24
C ASP A 158 -13.86 5.79 -0.54
N ASP A 159 -13.01 5.00 0.15
CA ASP A 159 -12.28 3.89 -0.47
C ASP A 159 -13.24 2.77 -0.93
N ARG A 160 -13.19 2.45 -2.23
CA ARG A 160 -14.00 1.40 -2.86
C ARG A 160 -13.30 0.05 -2.98
N ILE A 161 -12.00 -0.01 -2.68
CA ILE A 161 -11.17 -1.23 -2.73
C ILE A 161 -11.08 -1.85 -1.34
N VAL A 162 -10.71 -1.04 -0.35
CA VAL A 162 -10.66 -1.39 1.07
C VAL A 162 -11.75 -0.60 1.80
N PRO A 163 -12.96 -1.19 1.95
CA PRO A 163 -14.07 -0.49 2.59
C PRO A 163 -13.73 -0.04 4.02
N PRO A 164 -14.28 1.07 4.51
CA PRO A 164 -14.03 1.56 5.87
C PRO A 164 -14.21 0.49 6.96
N SER A 165 -15.24 -0.35 6.84
CA SER A 165 -15.49 -1.45 7.79
C SER A 165 -14.35 -2.48 7.85
N MET A 166 -13.63 -2.69 6.74
CA MET A 166 -12.45 -3.55 6.70
C MET A 166 -11.30 -2.93 7.50
N SER A 167 -11.00 -1.66 7.27
CA SER A 167 -9.97 -0.94 8.02
C SER A 167 -10.30 -0.85 9.51
N GLU A 168 -11.55 -0.57 9.87
CA GLU A 168 -12.03 -0.57 11.27
C GLU A 168 -11.80 -1.93 11.94
N THR A 169 -12.12 -3.03 11.24
CA THR A 169 -11.94 -4.39 11.77
C THR A 169 -10.46 -4.72 11.95
N ILE A 170 -9.62 -4.46 10.94
CA ILE A 170 -8.19 -4.79 10.95
C ILE A 170 -7.45 -4.03 12.05
N TRP A 171 -7.81 -2.77 12.27
CA TRP A 171 -7.13 -1.86 13.20
C TRP A 171 -7.88 -1.64 14.51
N ASN A 172 -8.95 -2.42 14.79
CA ASN A 172 -9.79 -2.30 16.00
C ASN A 172 -10.31 -0.87 16.25
N GLY A 173 -10.60 -0.14 15.19
CA GLY A 173 -11.05 1.25 15.24
C GLY A 173 -9.93 2.28 15.40
N ASP A 174 -8.68 1.88 15.58
CA ASP A 174 -7.52 2.79 15.68
C ASP A 174 -7.05 3.21 14.27
N VAL A 175 -7.84 4.06 13.64
CA VAL A 175 -7.63 4.56 12.26
C VAL A 175 -7.81 6.07 12.24
N ILE A 176 -6.86 6.77 11.65
CA ILE A 176 -7.01 8.19 11.31
C ILE A 176 -7.64 8.30 9.91
N TRP A 177 -8.80 8.95 9.86
CA TRP A 177 -9.62 8.99 8.67
C TRP A 177 -9.45 10.28 7.88
N SER A 178 -9.29 10.13 6.56
CA SER A 178 -9.60 11.19 5.59
C SER A 178 -11.03 11.00 5.09
N GLU A 179 -11.79 12.05 4.95
CA GLU A 179 -13.17 11.98 4.41
C GLU A 179 -13.18 11.63 2.92
N VAL A 180 -12.11 12.02 2.20
CA VAL A 180 -11.97 11.84 0.76
C VAL A 180 -10.53 11.41 0.41
N GLY A 181 -10.35 10.82 -0.77
CA GLY A 181 -9.04 10.46 -1.32
C GLY A 181 -9.01 9.06 -1.94
N GLY A 182 -10.08 8.29 -1.79
CA GLY A 182 -10.21 6.96 -2.38
C GLY A 182 -9.13 5.99 -1.92
N HIS A 183 -8.88 4.97 -2.74
CA HIS A 183 -7.85 3.97 -2.45
C HIS A 183 -6.43 4.49 -2.72
N ALA A 184 -6.26 5.40 -3.68
CA ALA A 184 -4.97 6.00 -4.00
C ALA A 184 -4.65 7.21 -3.08
N LEU A 185 -4.90 7.08 -1.78
CA LEU A 185 -4.77 8.15 -0.79
C LEU A 185 -3.41 8.87 -0.81
N PRO A 186 -2.25 8.19 -0.99
CA PRO A 186 -0.95 8.87 -1.11
C PRO A 186 -0.82 9.78 -2.33
N LEU A 187 -1.61 9.54 -3.40
CA LEU A 187 -1.67 10.41 -4.59
C LEU A 187 -2.69 11.53 -4.41
N ALA A 188 -3.85 11.21 -3.84
CA ALA A 188 -4.96 12.16 -3.71
C ALA A 188 -4.74 13.19 -2.59
N ARG A 189 -4.08 12.79 -1.51
CA ARG A 189 -3.86 13.59 -0.31
C ARG A 189 -2.43 13.42 0.25
N PRO A 190 -1.40 13.66 -0.58
CA PRO A 190 0.00 13.44 -0.19
C PRO A 190 0.41 14.31 1.01
N ASP A 191 -0.01 15.58 1.03
CA ASP A 191 0.20 16.53 2.09
C ASP A 191 -0.37 16.05 3.44
N TRP A 192 -1.64 15.60 3.42
CA TRP A 192 -2.31 15.08 4.61
C TRP A 192 -1.65 13.81 5.12
N CYS A 193 -1.37 12.84 4.23
CA CYS A 193 -0.68 11.61 4.62
C CYS A 193 0.69 11.90 5.25
N ALA A 194 1.48 12.80 4.65
CA ALA A 194 2.78 13.18 5.15
C ALA A 194 2.68 13.86 6.53
N SER A 195 1.72 14.78 6.72
CA SER A 195 1.48 15.42 8.02
C SER A 195 1.20 14.40 9.12
N GLN A 196 0.29 13.42 8.87
CA GLN A 196 -0.02 12.38 9.87
C GLN A 196 1.20 11.53 10.21
N VAL A 197 2.01 11.18 9.19
CA VAL A 197 3.25 10.42 9.39
C VAL A 197 4.28 11.23 10.20
N ILE A 198 4.44 12.52 9.91
CA ILE A 198 5.36 13.40 10.64
C ILE A 198 4.94 13.50 12.11
N ASP A 199 3.66 13.77 12.40
CA ASP A 199 3.14 13.86 13.76
C ASP A 199 3.35 12.56 14.53
N PHE A 200 3.05 11.42 13.91
CA PHE A 200 3.30 10.09 14.47
C PHE A 200 4.79 9.89 14.79
N THR A 201 5.69 10.26 13.87
CA THR A 201 7.12 10.09 14.08
C THR A 201 7.66 10.97 15.19
N HIS A 202 7.06 12.13 15.42
CA HIS A 202 7.38 12.99 16.57
C HIS A 202 6.92 12.38 17.90
N ALA A 203 5.75 11.75 17.91
CA ALA A 203 5.20 11.12 19.11
C ALA A 203 5.98 9.86 19.55
N ILE A 204 6.65 9.15 18.63
CA ILE A 204 7.45 7.94 18.93
C ILE A 204 8.95 8.19 19.09
N ARG A 205 9.38 9.46 19.09
CA ARG A 205 10.78 9.80 19.46
C ARG A 205 11.01 9.48 20.92
N PRO A 206 12.16 8.86 21.27
CA PRO A 206 12.52 8.61 22.66
C PRO A 206 12.75 9.91 23.42
#